data_e1bb269a0f7476a90836b426fbdde0a4
#
_entry.id   e1bb269a0f7476a90836b426fbdde0a4
#
_cell.length_a   1.000
_cell.length_b   1.000
_cell.length_c   1.000
_cell.angle_alpha   90.00
_cell.angle_beta   90.00
_cell.angle_gamma   90.00
#
_symmetry.space_group_name_H-M   'P 1'
#
loop_
_entity.id
_entity.type
_entity.pdbx_description
1 polymer ?
#
loop_
_entity_poly.entity_id
_entity_poly.type
_entity_poly.pdbx_seq_one_letter_code
_entity_poly.pdbx_strand_id
1 'polypeptide(L)'
;MVERVISKKRYFIAFLLTTGIFVIGLLLGAVLTESKFTELKDLQQDLRIQLASYDIQALLVQENPCKFKDVDGIVVELGSLANRLTAMEDQLGKQDPDVLKLKEYYSLLELRHWLFLKKLNEQCGTDYRLLLYFYSSDEKTCPDCESQGYILSYLRAKYPNVRVYSFDADLDDPALNALKSIYAVKTSPSITLDDTLYTGFQSKEQLETKLSTTRYLAK
;
A
#
# COMPACT_ATOMS: atom_id res chain seq x y z
N MET A 1 -44.26 -38.38 -48.50
CA MET A 1 -44.12 -37.99 -47.08
C MET A 1 -43.17 -38.96 -46.42
N VAL A 2 -42.03 -38.53 -45.96
CA VAL A 2 -41.08 -39.39 -45.27
C VAL A 2 -41.49 -39.39 -43.80
N GLU A 3 -42.02 -40.51 -43.26
CA GLU A 3 -42.29 -40.67 -41.85
C GLU A 3 -40.96 -40.70 -41.07
N ARG A 4 -40.70 -39.64 -40.32
CA ARG A 4 -39.57 -39.59 -39.37
C ARG A 4 -39.90 -40.51 -38.19
N VAL A 5 -39.37 -41.74 -38.19
CA VAL A 5 -39.44 -42.63 -37.02
C VAL A 5 -38.55 -42.07 -35.91
N ILE A 6 -39.17 -41.41 -34.94
CA ILE A 6 -38.49 -40.86 -33.76
C ILE A 6 -38.12 -42.01 -32.83
N SER A 7 -36.82 -42.34 -32.72
CA SER A 7 -36.38 -43.39 -31.80
C SER A 7 -36.28 -42.89 -30.37
N LYS A 8 -37.31 -43.09 -29.57
CA LYS A 8 -37.41 -42.70 -28.16
C LYS A 8 -36.18 -43.09 -27.33
N LYS A 9 -35.52 -44.19 -27.66
CA LYS A 9 -34.30 -44.67 -27.01
C LYS A 9 -33.11 -43.75 -27.16
N ARG A 10 -32.94 -43.09 -28.34
CA ARG A 10 -31.85 -42.14 -28.59
C ARG A 10 -32.05 -40.85 -27.80
N TYR A 11 -33.27 -40.37 -27.70
CA TYR A 11 -33.58 -39.17 -26.90
C TYR A 11 -33.37 -39.39 -25.41
N PHE A 12 -33.73 -40.61 -24.90
CA PHE A 12 -33.52 -40.97 -23.51
C PHE A 12 -32.02 -41.04 -23.15
N ILE A 13 -31.19 -41.61 -24.03
CA ILE A 13 -29.74 -41.70 -23.86
C ILE A 13 -29.11 -40.26 -23.90
N ALA A 14 -29.54 -39.42 -24.85
CA ALA A 14 -29.10 -38.04 -24.92
C ALA A 14 -29.45 -37.25 -23.66
N PHE A 15 -30.69 -37.42 -23.16
CA PHE A 15 -31.13 -36.81 -21.91
C PHE A 15 -30.29 -37.24 -20.71
N LEU A 16 -30.01 -38.51 -20.53
CA LEU A 16 -29.16 -39.01 -19.47
C LEU A 16 -27.74 -38.46 -19.54
N LEU A 17 -27.15 -38.41 -20.74
CA LEU A 17 -25.81 -37.88 -20.96
C LEU A 17 -25.73 -36.39 -20.62
N THR A 18 -26.70 -35.58 -21.10
CA THR A 18 -26.72 -34.12 -20.81
C THR A 18 -26.96 -33.85 -19.32
N THR A 19 -27.85 -34.62 -18.67
CA THR A 19 -28.08 -34.49 -17.22
C THR A 19 -26.82 -34.90 -16.43
N GLY A 20 -26.12 -35.95 -16.84
CA GLY A 20 -24.87 -36.39 -16.23
C GLY A 20 -23.79 -35.33 -16.32
N ILE A 21 -23.58 -34.75 -17.51
CA ILE A 21 -22.60 -33.63 -17.71
C ILE A 21 -22.99 -32.41 -16.87
N PHE A 22 -24.28 -32.06 -16.82
CA PHE A 22 -24.77 -30.94 -16.04
C PHE A 22 -24.52 -31.13 -14.53
N VAL A 23 -24.79 -32.31 -13.99
CA VAL A 23 -24.54 -32.63 -12.57
C VAL A 23 -23.05 -32.59 -12.25
N ILE A 24 -22.19 -33.12 -13.13
CA ILE A 24 -20.74 -33.04 -12.96
C ILE A 24 -20.28 -31.59 -12.97
N GLY A 25 -20.80 -30.77 -13.89
CA GLY A 25 -20.49 -29.34 -13.95
C GLY A 25 -20.89 -28.59 -12.67
N LEU A 26 -22.06 -28.88 -12.10
CA LEU A 26 -22.52 -28.33 -10.82
C LEU A 26 -21.61 -28.73 -9.65
N LEU A 27 -21.23 -30.01 -9.58
CA LEU A 27 -20.35 -30.51 -8.50
C LEU A 27 -18.96 -29.88 -8.58
N LEU A 28 -18.37 -29.79 -9.78
CA LEU A 28 -17.08 -29.13 -9.98
C LEU A 28 -17.16 -27.63 -9.64
N GLY A 29 -18.24 -26.97 -10.05
CA GLY A 29 -18.48 -25.56 -9.71
C GLY A 29 -18.59 -25.33 -8.20
N ALA A 30 -19.31 -26.19 -7.48
CA ALA A 30 -19.45 -26.12 -6.03
C ALA A 30 -18.09 -26.28 -5.32
N VAL A 31 -17.31 -27.31 -5.69
CA VAL A 31 -15.98 -27.57 -5.09
C VAL A 31 -15.01 -26.42 -5.34
N LEU A 32 -14.97 -25.86 -6.56
CA LEU A 32 -14.12 -24.72 -6.90
C LEU A 32 -14.55 -23.42 -6.15
N THR A 33 -15.84 -23.23 -5.97
CA THR A 33 -16.36 -22.07 -5.23
C THR A 33 -16.04 -22.17 -3.75
N GLU A 34 -16.18 -23.35 -3.16
CA GLU A 34 -15.91 -23.57 -1.73
C GLU A 34 -14.43 -23.40 -1.38
N SER A 35 -13.52 -23.87 -2.23
CA SER A 35 -12.07 -23.67 -2.04
C SER A 35 -11.66 -22.19 -2.12
N LYS A 36 -12.20 -21.45 -3.09
CA LYS A 36 -11.97 -20.01 -3.21
C LYS A 36 -12.57 -19.19 -2.05
N PHE A 37 -13.73 -19.59 -1.57
CA PHE A 37 -14.38 -18.93 -0.45
C PHE A 37 -13.63 -19.13 0.87
N THR A 38 -13.04 -20.31 1.08
CA THR A 38 -12.21 -20.60 2.25
C THR A 38 -10.92 -19.81 2.22
N GLU A 39 -10.24 -19.75 1.08
CA GLU A 39 -9.01 -18.95 0.89
C GLU A 39 -9.25 -17.46 1.15
N LEU A 40 -10.39 -16.91 0.68
CA LEU A 40 -10.77 -15.52 0.95
C LEU A 40 -11.08 -15.27 2.44
N LYS A 41 -11.72 -16.21 3.12
CA LYS A 41 -11.98 -16.11 4.56
C LYS A 41 -10.69 -16.12 5.37
N ASP A 42 -9.78 -17.02 5.06
CA ASP A 42 -8.49 -17.14 5.73
C ASP A 42 -7.68 -15.85 5.53
N LEU A 43 -7.64 -15.31 4.30
CA LEU A 43 -7.00 -14.03 4.02
C LEU A 43 -7.65 -12.87 4.80
N GLN A 44 -8.97 -12.81 4.88
CA GLN A 44 -9.66 -11.78 5.69
C GLN A 44 -9.36 -11.91 7.18
N GLN A 45 -9.25 -13.14 7.68
CA GLN A 45 -8.93 -13.39 9.09
C GLN A 45 -7.49 -13.01 9.40
N ASP A 46 -6.55 -13.36 8.54
CA ASP A 46 -5.15 -12.98 8.67
C ASP A 46 -4.97 -11.46 8.66
N LEU A 47 -5.65 -10.75 7.75
CA LEU A 47 -5.63 -9.29 7.72
C LEU A 47 -6.20 -8.67 9.01
N ARG A 48 -7.29 -9.23 9.57
CA ARG A 48 -7.83 -8.76 10.85
C ARG A 48 -6.89 -8.98 12.02
N ILE A 49 -6.20 -10.13 12.05
CA ILE A 49 -5.20 -10.44 13.09
C ILE A 49 -4.02 -9.49 12.96
N GLN A 50 -3.54 -9.23 11.74
CA GLN A 50 -2.46 -8.29 11.50
C GLN A 50 -2.84 -6.87 11.93
N LEU A 51 -4.01 -6.37 11.54
CA LEU A 51 -4.50 -5.05 11.96
C LEU A 51 -4.61 -4.95 13.48
N ALA A 52 -5.20 -5.96 14.14
CA ALA A 52 -5.29 -5.98 15.61
C ALA A 52 -3.91 -6.04 16.28
N SER A 53 -2.97 -6.80 15.72
CA SER A 53 -1.59 -6.86 16.20
C SER A 53 -0.91 -5.50 16.08
N TYR A 54 -1.09 -4.80 14.97
CA TYR A 54 -0.57 -3.45 14.79
C TYR A 54 -1.20 -2.44 15.75
N ASP A 55 -2.50 -2.54 16.02
CA ASP A 55 -3.17 -1.65 16.97
C ASP A 55 -2.62 -1.86 18.39
N ILE A 56 -2.41 -3.10 18.81
CA ILE A 56 -1.81 -3.44 20.10
C ILE A 56 -0.36 -2.94 20.16
N GLN A 57 0.43 -3.14 19.11
CA GLN A 57 1.79 -2.61 19.05
C GLN A 57 1.82 -1.08 19.20
N ALA A 58 0.91 -0.37 18.51
CA ALA A 58 0.80 1.08 18.65
C ALA A 58 0.46 1.51 20.07
N LEU A 59 -0.44 0.80 20.75
CA LEU A 59 -0.77 1.05 22.16
C LEU A 59 0.41 0.76 23.10
N LEU A 60 1.12 -0.35 22.90
CA LEU A 60 2.32 -0.70 23.68
C LEU A 60 3.43 0.35 23.52
N VAL A 61 3.60 0.86 22.31
CA VAL A 61 4.53 1.96 22.03
C VAL A 61 4.07 3.25 22.70
N GLN A 62 2.75 3.50 22.80
CA GLN A 62 2.23 4.66 23.52
C GLN A 62 2.56 4.64 25.01
N GLU A 63 2.53 3.47 25.62
CA GLU A 63 2.85 3.29 27.02
C GLU A 63 4.36 3.43 27.33
N ASN A 64 5.22 2.89 26.46
CA ASN A 64 6.66 2.86 26.69
C ASN A 64 7.47 3.01 25.38
N PRO A 65 7.39 4.15 24.70
CA PRO A 65 7.97 4.33 23.36
C PRO A 65 9.48 4.08 23.33
N CYS A 66 10.21 4.50 24.38
CA CYS A 66 11.66 4.41 24.41
C CYS A 66 12.21 3.01 24.75
N LYS A 67 11.35 2.09 25.17
CA LYS A 67 11.73 0.69 25.41
C LYS A 67 11.55 -0.18 24.16
N PHE A 68 10.81 0.31 23.19
CA PHE A 68 10.57 -0.41 21.95
C PHE A 68 11.80 -0.31 21.05
N LYS A 69 12.53 -1.42 20.90
CA LYS A 69 13.78 -1.47 20.12
C LYS A 69 13.59 -2.06 18.72
N ASP A 70 12.46 -2.70 18.46
CA ASP A 70 12.22 -3.39 17.18
C ASP A 70 11.48 -2.47 16.18
N VAL A 71 12.21 -1.49 15.69
CA VAL A 71 11.75 -0.62 14.58
C VAL A 71 11.89 -1.35 13.23
N ASP A 72 12.77 -2.35 13.17
CA ASP A 72 13.19 -2.97 11.91
C ASP A 72 12.14 -3.96 11.35
N GLY A 73 11.32 -4.59 12.18
CA GLY A 73 10.28 -5.52 11.73
C GLY A 73 9.26 -4.87 10.79
N ILE A 74 8.79 -3.67 11.13
CA ILE A 74 7.85 -2.91 10.29
C ILE A 74 8.50 -2.46 8.97
N VAL A 75 9.79 -2.11 9.02
CA VAL A 75 10.55 -1.70 7.83
C VAL A 75 10.69 -2.85 6.83
N VAL A 76 10.91 -4.07 7.30
CA VAL A 76 11.00 -5.27 6.44
C VAL A 76 9.68 -5.53 5.73
N GLU A 77 8.56 -5.43 6.46
CA GLU A 77 7.22 -5.61 5.88
C GLU A 77 6.91 -4.54 4.83
N LEU A 78 7.13 -3.27 5.15
CA LEU A 78 6.97 -2.16 4.19
C LEU A 78 7.83 -2.39 2.94
N GLY A 79 9.08 -2.86 3.09
CA GLY A 79 9.96 -3.18 1.96
C GLY A 79 9.39 -4.28 1.07
N SER A 80 8.84 -5.35 1.65
CA SER A 80 8.24 -6.45 0.88
C SER A 80 6.98 -6.01 0.13
N LEU A 81 6.14 -5.19 0.76
CA LEU A 81 4.95 -4.62 0.13
C LEU A 81 5.29 -3.64 -0.99
N ALA A 82 6.31 -2.79 -0.81
CA ALA A 82 6.80 -1.89 -1.84
C ALA A 82 7.25 -2.67 -3.09
N ASN A 83 8.04 -3.74 -2.92
CA ASN A 83 8.47 -4.58 -4.03
C ASN A 83 7.29 -5.24 -4.75
N ARG A 84 6.31 -5.72 -4.00
CA ARG A 84 5.08 -6.31 -4.56
C ARG A 84 4.27 -5.26 -5.32
N LEU A 85 4.12 -4.07 -4.76
CA LEU A 85 3.40 -2.96 -5.40
C LEU A 85 4.07 -2.59 -6.73
N THR A 86 5.40 -2.40 -6.76
CA THR A 86 6.15 -2.12 -7.98
C THR A 86 5.94 -3.21 -9.03
N ALA A 87 6.05 -4.48 -8.65
CA ALA A 87 5.83 -5.58 -9.58
C ALA A 87 4.41 -5.62 -10.15
N MET A 88 3.40 -5.26 -9.35
CA MET A 88 2.01 -5.17 -9.82
C MET A 88 1.79 -3.95 -10.72
N GLU A 89 2.39 -2.80 -10.42
CA GLU A 89 2.36 -1.60 -11.27
C GLU A 89 2.96 -1.89 -12.66
N ASP A 90 4.08 -2.63 -12.71
CA ASP A 90 4.74 -3.01 -13.96
C ASP A 90 3.91 -4.00 -14.80
N GLN A 91 3.16 -4.89 -14.15
CA GLN A 91 2.36 -5.92 -14.84
C GLN A 91 0.97 -5.47 -15.25
N LEU A 92 0.29 -4.72 -14.39
CA LEU A 92 -1.12 -4.37 -14.52
C LEU A 92 -1.33 -2.89 -14.88
N GLY A 93 -0.30 -2.05 -14.63
CA GLY A 93 -0.38 -0.60 -14.75
C GLY A 93 -0.80 0.09 -13.45
N LYS A 94 -0.35 1.34 -13.29
CA LYS A 94 -0.52 2.14 -12.05
C LYS A 94 -1.98 2.46 -11.69
N GLN A 95 -2.91 2.34 -12.66
CA GLN A 95 -4.33 2.66 -12.48
C GLN A 95 -5.22 1.42 -12.34
N ASP A 96 -4.64 0.22 -12.31
CA ASP A 96 -5.40 -1.01 -12.09
C ASP A 96 -6.05 -0.99 -10.69
N PRO A 97 -7.33 -1.42 -10.56
CA PRO A 97 -8.04 -1.38 -9.27
C PRO A 97 -7.36 -2.16 -8.14
N ASP A 98 -6.69 -3.27 -8.44
CA ASP A 98 -6.01 -4.08 -7.43
C ASP A 98 -4.68 -3.42 -7.03
N VAL A 99 -4.01 -2.74 -7.97
CA VAL A 99 -2.83 -1.90 -7.69
C VAL A 99 -3.22 -0.72 -6.79
N LEU A 100 -4.31 -0.02 -7.10
CA LEU A 100 -4.79 1.10 -6.28
C LEU A 100 -5.14 0.68 -4.85
N LYS A 101 -5.80 -0.47 -4.66
CA LYS A 101 -6.09 -1.01 -3.33
C LYS A 101 -4.83 -1.36 -2.54
N LEU A 102 -3.85 -1.99 -3.21
CA LEU A 102 -2.58 -2.31 -2.55
C LEU A 102 -1.81 -1.03 -2.20
N LYS A 103 -1.84 -0.02 -3.06
CA LYS A 103 -1.23 1.29 -2.84
C LYS A 103 -1.87 2.02 -1.66
N GLU A 104 -3.21 1.99 -1.55
CA GLU A 104 -3.94 2.52 -0.40
C GLU A 104 -3.50 1.84 0.90
N TYR A 105 -3.51 0.51 0.94
CA TYR A 105 -3.06 -0.24 2.11
C TYR A 105 -1.61 0.05 2.49
N TYR A 106 -0.71 0.08 1.51
CA TYR A 106 0.70 0.42 1.70
C TYR A 106 0.87 1.81 2.29
N SER A 107 0.14 2.80 1.77
CA SER A 107 0.15 4.18 2.25
C SER A 107 -0.30 4.30 3.72
N LEU A 108 -1.32 3.55 4.13
CA LEU A 108 -1.77 3.53 5.53
C LEU A 108 -0.71 2.94 6.48
N LEU A 109 0.02 1.91 6.04
CA LEU A 109 1.14 1.37 6.81
C LEU A 109 2.32 2.34 6.89
N GLU A 110 2.66 3.03 5.79
CA GLU A 110 3.66 4.09 5.79
C GLU A 110 3.29 5.22 6.74
N LEU A 111 2.04 5.69 6.69
CA LEU A 111 1.53 6.74 7.58
C LEU A 111 1.64 6.34 9.05
N ARG A 112 1.27 5.10 9.36
CA ARG A 112 1.39 4.56 10.72
C ARG A 112 2.84 4.48 11.19
N HIS A 113 3.75 3.98 10.36
CA HIS A 113 5.18 3.92 10.68
C HIS A 113 5.77 5.32 10.87
N TRP A 114 5.38 6.29 10.03
CA TRP A 114 5.77 7.68 10.19
C TRP A 114 5.32 8.26 11.54
N LEU A 115 4.04 8.09 11.92
CA LEU A 115 3.51 8.54 13.22
C LEU A 115 4.29 7.92 14.39
N PHE A 116 4.66 6.66 14.26
CA PHE A 116 5.47 5.95 15.24
C PHE A 116 6.85 6.58 15.40
N LEU A 117 7.59 6.78 14.31
CA LEU A 117 8.93 7.38 14.36
C LEU A 117 8.88 8.85 14.81
N LYS A 118 7.85 9.59 14.41
CA LYS A 118 7.64 10.96 14.88
C LYS A 118 7.52 10.98 16.42
N LYS A 119 6.72 10.08 16.98
CA LYS A 119 6.58 9.95 18.42
C LYS A 119 7.88 9.53 19.13
N LEU A 120 8.67 8.64 18.52
CA LEU A 120 10.00 8.28 19.05
C LEU A 120 10.93 9.50 19.07
N ASN A 121 10.95 10.32 18.04
CA ASN A 121 11.74 11.54 18.01
C ASN A 121 11.33 12.49 19.15
N GLU A 122 10.02 12.71 19.32
CA GLU A 122 9.48 13.65 20.32
C GLU A 122 9.72 13.19 21.77
N GLN A 123 9.57 11.89 22.05
CA GLN A 123 9.57 11.37 23.43
C GLN A 123 10.91 10.75 23.84
N CYS A 124 11.67 10.22 22.90
CA CYS A 124 12.90 9.47 23.17
C CYS A 124 14.17 10.17 22.68
N GLY A 125 14.01 11.31 21.99
CA GLY A 125 15.16 12.05 21.46
C GLY A 125 15.90 11.29 20.35
N THR A 126 15.22 10.42 19.61
CA THR A 126 15.80 9.79 18.42
C THR A 126 15.97 10.82 17.30
N ASP A 127 16.89 10.57 16.36
CA ASP A 127 17.26 11.53 15.28
C ASP A 127 16.81 11.02 13.90
N TYR A 128 15.58 10.53 13.79
CA TYR A 128 15.03 10.18 12.50
C TYR A 128 14.61 11.45 11.74
N ARG A 129 15.09 11.57 10.51
CA ARG A 129 14.69 12.64 9.58
C ARG A 129 13.54 12.12 8.72
N LEU A 130 12.35 12.68 8.95
CA LEU A 130 11.11 12.17 8.39
C LEU A 130 10.68 13.02 7.19
N LEU A 131 10.69 12.42 6.00
CA LEU A 131 10.22 13.04 4.77
C LEU A 131 8.91 12.39 4.34
N LEU A 132 7.88 13.21 4.14
CA LEU A 132 6.65 12.79 3.47
C LEU A 132 6.70 13.35 2.05
N TYR A 133 6.57 12.48 1.08
CA TYR A 133 6.58 12.81 -0.33
C TYR A 133 5.20 12.61 -0.92
N PHE A 134 4.60 13.68 -1.43
CA PHE A 134 3.31 13.68 -2.10
C PHE A 134 3.52 13.77 -3.61
N TYR A 135 3.13 12.71 -4.32
CA TYR A 135 3.30 12.61 -5.76
C TYR A 135 1.97 12.35 -6.46
N SER A 136 1.93 12.51 -7.77
CA SER A 136 0.85 12.03 -8.63
C SER A 136 1.39 10.91 -9.52
N SER A 137 0.59 9.86 -9.71
CA SER A 137 0.88 8.79 -10.65
C SER A 137 0.65 9.19 -12.11
N ASP A 138 -0.03 10.32 -12.36
CA ASP A 138 -0.23 10.87 -13.70
C ASP A 138 0.93 11.79 -14.10
N GLU A 139 1.73 11.34 -15.06
CA GLU A 139 2.89 12.08 -15.58
C GLU A 139 2.53 13.45 -16.16
N LYS A 140 1.27 13.63 -16.63
CA LYS A 140 0.82 14.92 -17.16
C LYS A 140 0.62 15.97 -16.05
N THR A 141 0.18 15.52 -14.89
CA THR A 141 -0.02 16.38 -13.72
C THR A 141 1.24 16.56 -12.90
N CYS A 142 2.17 15.61 -12.96
CA CYS A 142 3.43 15.66 -12.23
C CYS A 142 4.61 15.12 -13.04
N PRO A 143 5.14 15.87 -14.02
CA PRO A 143 6.26 15.41 -14.83
C PRO A 143 7.56 15.21 -14.04
N ASP A 144 7.71 15.92 -12.92
CA ASP A 144 8.93 15.88 -12.08
C ASP A 144 8.84 14.85 -10.95
N CYS A 145 7.69 14.16 -10.76
CA CYS A 145 7.48 13.24 -9.65
C CYS A 145 8.45 12.06 -9.68
N GLU A 146 8.69 11.46 -10.83
CA GLU A 146 9.61 10.34 -10.96
C GLU A 146 11.06 10.76 -10.60
N SER A 147 11.53 11.86 -11.16
CA SER A 147 12.85 12.42 -10.86
C SER A 147 13.01 12.75 -9.37
N GLN A 148 11.96 13.27 -8.75
CA GLN A 148 11.94 13.55 -7.32
C GLN A 148 12.03 12.25 -6.50
N GLY A 149 11.34 11.20 -6.91
CA GLY A 149 11.40 9.87 -6.27
C GLY A 149 12.80 9.28 -6.29
N TYR A 150 13.54 9.40 -7.40
CA TYR A 150 14.93 8.94 -7.49
C TYR A 150 15.85 9.69 -6.52
N ILE A 151 15.70 11.01 -6.41
CA ILE A 151 16.48 11.81 -5.45
C ILE A 151 16.19 11.36 -4.02
N LEU A 152 14.92 11.15 -3.66
CA LEU A 152 14.53 10.72 -2.33
C LEU A 152 15.04 9.30 -2.00
N SER A 153 15.01 8.39 -2.97
CA SER A 153 15.57 7.05 -2.85
C SER A 153 17.07 7.08 -2.61
N TYR A 154 17.79 7.95 -3.31
CA TYR A 154 19.22 8.18 -3.07
C TYR A 154 19.48 8.70 -1.66
N LEU A 155 18.72 9.70 -1.18
CA LEU A 155 18.90 10.24 0.16
C LEU A 155 18.62 9.21 1.25
N ARG A 156 17.57 8.38 1.09
CA ARG A 156 17.28 7.27 2.00
C ARG A 156 18.43 6.26 2.07
N ALA A 157 19.06 5.95 0.93
CA ALA A 157 20.18 5.02 0.88
C ALA A 157 21.47 5.62 1.49
N LYS A 158 21.68 6.93 1.29
CA LYS A 158 22.89 7.63 1.76
C LYS A 158 22.87 7.93 3.27
N TYR A 159 21.72 8.26 3.81
CA TYR A 159 21.56 8.72 5.20
C TYR A 159 20.73 7.71 6.01
N PRO A 160 21.36 6.90 6.90
CA PRO A 160 20.67 5.82 7.62
C PRO A 160 19.53 6.28 8.54
N ASN A 161 19.54 7.54 8.99
CA ASN A 161 18.49 8.13 9.83
C ASN A 161 17.38 8.80 9.00
N VAL A 162 17.50 8.88 7.67
CA VAL A 162 16.46 9.42 6.79
C VAL A 162 15.40 8.35 6.50
N ARG A 163 14.14 8.72 6.68
CA ARG A 163 12.98 7.90 6.30
C ARG A 163 12.12 8.68 5.32
N VAL A 164 11.81 8.04 4.20
CA VAL A 164 10.96 8.60 3.15
C VAL A 164 9.69 7.78 3.07
N TYR A 165 8.57 8.46 3.11
CA TYR A 165 7.21 7.93 2.97
C TYR A 165 6.56 8.58 1.76
N SER A 166 6.04 7.77 0.84
CA SER A 166 5.59 8.25 -0.48
C SER A 166 4.10 8.03 -0.65
N PHE A 167 3.35 9.11 -0.73
CA PHE A 167 1.89 9.11 -0.81
C PHE A 167 1.42 9.56 -2.18
N ASP A 168 0.63 8.72 -2.84
CA ASP A 168 -0.06 9.12 -4.06
C ASP A 168 -1.18 10.10 -3.70
N ALA A 169 -1.02 11.35 -4.09
CA ALA A 169 -1.96 12.43 -3.76
C ALA A 169 -3.31 12.30 -4.49
N ASP A 170 -3.38 11.44 -5.51
CA ASP A 170 -4.59 11.17 -6.29
C ASP A 170 -5.49 10.13 -5.61
N LEU A 171 -4.98 9.39 -4.61
CA LEU A 171 -5.80 8.46 -3.82
C LEU A 171 -6.83 9.23 -2.98
N ASP A 172 -8.08 8.78 -3.05
CA ASP A 172 -9.17 9.32 -2.22
C ASP A 172 -9.35 8.48 -0.94
N ASP A 173 -8.36 8.54 -0.07
CA ASP A 173 -8.38 7.93 1.26
C ASP A 173 -8.56 8.98 2.35
N PRO A 174 -9.44 8.76 3.36
CA PRO A 174 -9.71 9.72 4.43
C PRO A 174 -8.48 10.12 5.25
N ALA A 175 -7.57 9.17 5.55
CA ALA A 175 -6.36 9.44 6.33
C ALA A 175 -5.35 10.25 5.51
N LEU A 176 -5.19 9.93 4.23
CA LEU A 176 -4.34 10.71 3.32
C LEU A 176 -4.90 12.11 3.07
N ASN A 177 -6.22 12.25 2.95
CA ASN A 177 -6.87 13.55 2.83
C ASN A 177 -6.66 14.41 4.08
N ALA A 178 -6.76 13.81 5.27
CA ALA A 178 -6.44 14.47 6.52
C ALA A 178 -4.96 14.90 6.57
N LEU A 179 -4.03 14.03 6.16
CA LEU A 179 -2.60 14.33 6.10
C LEU A 179 -2.30 15.49 5.14
N LYS A 180 -2.89 15.47 3.92
CA LYS A 180 -2.78 16.58 2.95
C LYS A 180 -3.31 17.88 3.52
N SER A 181 -4.39 17.83 4.29
CA SER A 181 -4.98 19.02 4.94
C SER A 181 -4.09 19.56 6.05
N ILE A 182 -3.50 18.71 6.89
CA ILE A 182 -2.59 19.09 7.98
C ILE A 182 -1.38 19.88 7.44
N TYR A 183 -0.81 19.40 6.35
CA TYR A 183 0.36 20.06 5.73
C TYR A 183 0.01 21.06 4.62
N ALA A 184 -1.28 21.30 4.38
CA ALA A 184 -1.76 22.19 3.32
C ALA A 184 -1.20 21.86 1.92
N VAL A 185 -1.05 20.56 1.62
CA VAL A 185 -0.56 20.07 0.32
C VAL A 185 -1.59 20.34 -0.75
N LYS A 186 -1.21 21.08 -1.80
CA LYS A 186 -2.10 21.46 -2.90
C LYS A 186 -1.61 21.01 -4.27
N THR A 187 -0.33 20.70 -4.39
CA THR A 187 0.31 20.37 -5.67
C THR A 187 1.30 19.23 -5.48
N SER A 188 1.55 18.49 -6.56
CA SER A 188 2.59 17.47 -6.66
C SER A 188 3.68 17.92 -7.64
N PRO A 189 4.95 17.64 -7.42
CA PRO A 189 5.51 17.05 -6.20
C PRO A 189 5.50 18.02 -5.02
N SER A 190 5.29 17.51 -3.82
CA SER A 190 5.49 18.25 -2.57
C SER A 190 6.18 17.37 -1.55
N ILE A 191 7.03 17.93 -0.73
CA ILE A 191 7.79 17.21 0.29
C ILE A 191 7.62 17.93 1.63
N THR A 192 7.34 17.18 2.70
CA THR A 192 7.57 17.70 4.04
C THR A 192 8.88 17.13 4.59
N LEU A 193 9.64 17.97 5.26
CA LEU A 193 10.81 17.56 6.02
C LEU A 193 10.66 18.12 7.43
N ASP A 194 10.57 17.23 8.41
CA ASP A 194 10.41 17.58 9.81
C ASP A 194 9.31 18.67 10.01
N ASP A 195 8.11 18.38 9.49
CA ASP A 195 6.91 19.23 9.52
C ASP A 195 6.93 20.51 8.64
N THR A 196 8.00 20.78 7.92
CA THR A 196 8.06 21.93 7.00
C THR A 196 7.74 21.50 5.57
N LEU A 197 6.73 22.13 4.95
CA LEU A 197 6.32 21.84 3.57
C LEU A 197 7.19 22.58 2.55
N TYR A 198 7.63 21.86 1.53
CA TYR A 198 8.28 22.38 0.32
C TYR A 198 7.48 21.93 -0.90
N THR A 199 6.99 22.88 -1.67
CA THR A 199 6.19 22.62 -2.88
C THR A 199 7.07 22.65 -4.12
N GLY A 200 6.72 21.84 -5.11
CA GLY A 200 7.46 21.70 -6.36
C GLY A 200 8.74 20.87 -6.20
N PHE A 201 9.42 20.66 -7.31
CA PHE A 201 10.64 19.88 -7.38
C PHE A 201 11.75 20.46 -6.49
N GLN A 202 12.41 19.59 -5.74
CA GLN A 202 13.53 19.93 -4.87
C GLN A 202 14.78 19.17 -5.34
N SER A 203 15.84 19.90 -5.73
CA SER A 203 17.09 19.27 -6.13
C SER A 203 17.75 18.51 -4.97
N LYS A 204 18.66 17.61 -5.33
CA LYS A 204 19.44 16.86 -4.34
C LYS A 204 20.18 17.78 -3.38
N GLU A 205 20.84 18.80 -3.91
CA GLU A 205 21.63 19.77 -3.16
C GLU A 205 20.76 20.59 -2.19
N GLN A 206 19.56 20.97 -2.64
CA GLN A 206 18.59 21.66 -1.80
C GLN A 206 18.14 20.78 -0.63
N LEU A 207 17.81 19.51 -0.89
CA LEU A 207 17.39 18.57 0.16
C LEU A 207 18.55 18.22 1.11
N GLU A 208 19.77 18.00 0.61
CA GLU A 208 20.94 17.77 1.46
C GLU A 208 21.24 18.97 2.36
N THR A 209 21.15 20.19 1.84
CA THR A 209 21.28 21.41 2.64
C THR A 209 20.21 21.47 3.73
N LYS A 210 18.94 21.21 3.39
CA LYS A 210 17.83 21.18 4.37
C LYS A 210 18.04 20.10 5.43
N LEU A 211 18.48 18.91 5.03
CA LEU A 211 18.82 17.83 5.96
C LEU A 211 19.92 18.19 6.94
N SER A 212 20.92 18.98 6.50
CA SER A 212 22.01 19.41 7.37
C SER A 212 21.64 20.57 8.29
N THR A 213 20.73 21.46 7.85
CA THR A 213 20.39 22.72 8.55
C THR A 213 19.29 22.56 9.59
N THR A 214 18.35 21.64 9.39
CA THR A 214 17.20 21.44 10.28
C THR A 214 17.58 20.57 11.51
N ARG A 215 18.78 20.73 12.04
CA ARG A 215 19.12 20.22 13.36
C ARG A 215 18.63 21.23 14.39
N TYR A 216 17.55 20.83 15.10
CA TYR A 216 17.06 21.41 16.35
C TYR A 216 16.31 22.76 16.29
N LEU A 217 15.00 22.65 16.20
CA LEU A 217 14.16 23.36 17.18
C LEU A 217 13.58 22.34 18.16
N ALA A 218 14.44 21.63 18.86
CA ALA A 218 14.06 20.95 20.10
C ALA A 218 14.14 22.00 21.22
N LYS A 219 12.99 22.46 21.63
CA LYS A 219 12.76 23.00 22.98
C LYS A 219 11.94 22.01 23.75
#